data_255a385700f882fd371dca5d0187ab61
#
_entry.id   255a385700f882fd371dca5d0187ab61
#
_cell.length_a   1.000
_cell.length_b   1.000
_cell.length_c   1.000
_cell.angle_alpha   90.00
_cell.angle_beta   90.00
_cell.angle_gamma   90.00
#
_symmetry.space_group_name_H-M   'P 1'
#
loop_
_entity.id
_entity.type
_entity.pdbx_description
1 polymer ?
#
loop_
_entity_poly.entity_id
_entity_poly.type
_entity_poly.pdbx_seq_one_letter_code
_entity_poly.pdbx_strand_id
1 'polypeptide(L)'
;MFRTFKARCGHHLRAAAGAVMLATLAACGGGGGDGAAGEVAGVAEGTPSVPPTRAEALRFLTQATFGPTDADVDRVMAIGYAAWIDEQIARPASSHRAYWDAENAARRAADPSDSAGQREVLDSFYRQALLGPDQLRQRVAYALSQIFVVSMVDSNVGGNPQGVAGYLDMLGANAFGSYRTLLEQVARHPMMGMYLSHLRNMKEDPARGRVPDENFAREVMQLFSIGLYQLEPSGALKLGSDGKAVETYTAADVAGLAKVFTGWSYDGPDTADGRFWGWSEELQSPSRMYTPMQGYSQFHSLTEKKFLGATVPAQSRADPSASLKTAMDTLAAHPNVGPFIGRQLIQRLVTSNPSPAYVARVAQAFQAGGGDMKAMVKAVLLDAEARDATTAAGATYGKLREPVLRLTAFLRAYGATSDSGKFLIGNTSDNGTQLGQTPLAAPSVFNFYRPGYVPPNTLAGKAGLLAPEMQITHETTVAGYANYLRNGVRSGFGQYGPDWRAKRPDVQVSYAAEIALADRPEALADRVLERLLGPAAGSALKPEIVAAVVSIELPALKPDGSNKEAVDNARKSRAQAAVYLALVAPEFLVQK
;
A
#
# COMPACT_ATOMS: atom_id res chain seq x y z
N MET A 1 26.99 -21.96 23.53
CA MET A 1 28.22 -22.59 23.06
C MET A 1 28.67 -21.82 21.83
N PHE A 2 29.53 -20.83 22.01
CA PHE A 2 30.04 -19.91 20.96
C PHE A 2 31.22 -20.57 20.24
N ARG A 3 31.26 -20.45 18.90
CA ARG A 3 32.52 -20.51 18.15
C ARG A 3 32.51 -19.52 17.00
N THR A 4 33.35 -18.54 17.14
CA THR A 4 33.86 -17.57 16.18
C THR A 4 34.55 -18.21 14.99
N PHE A 5 34.30 -17.72 13.80
CA PHE A 5 35.19 -17.89 12.64
C PHE A 5 35.55 -16.53 12.04
N LYS A 6 36.83 -16.16 12.20
CA LYS A 6 37.51 -15.11 11.44
C LYS A 6 38.14 -15.77 10.21
N ALA A 7 37.95 -15.21 9.05
CA ALA A 7 38.80 -15.44 7.88
C ALA A 7 39.14 -14.12 7.19
N ARG A 8 40.44 -13.90 7.05
CA ARG A 8 41.12 -12.85 6.29
C ARG A 8 41.17 -13.22 4.81
N CYS A 9 41.19 -12.21 3.93
CA CYS A 9 41.94 -12.06 2.66
C CYS A 9 41.45 -10.78 2.03
N GLY A 10 42.18 -9.77 1.66
CA GLY A 10 43.45 -9.74 1.02
C GLY A 10 43.30 -9.05 -0.36
N HIS A 11 43.81 -7.84 -0.44
CA HIS A 11 43.86 -6.87 -1.57
C HIS A 11 44.05 -7.46 -2.97
N HIS A 12 43.43 -6.80 -4.01
CA HIS A 12 44.17 -6.23 -5.15
C HIS A 12 43.36 -5.13 -5.88
N LEU A 13 43.92 -3.92 -5.87
CA LEU A 13 43.58 -2.81 -6.77
C LEU A 13 43.97 -3.14 -8.23
N ARG A 14 43.18 -2.70 -9.18
CA ARG A 14 43.67 -2.13 -10.46
C ARG A 14 42.69 -1.08 -10.99
N ALA A 15 43.21 0.11 -11.16
CA ALA A 15 42.60 1.28 -11.81
C ALA A 15 42.61 1.14 -13.32
N ALA A 16 41.57 1.61 -13.99
CA ALA A 16 41.61 1.98 -15.40
C ALA A 16 40.91 3.33 -15.57
N ALA A 17 41.70 4.34 -15.91
CA ALA A 17 41.24 5.65 -16.33
C ALA A 17 40.81 5.61 -17.79
N GLY A 18 39.68 6.22 -18.11
CA GLY A 18 39.22 6.49 -19.47
C GLY A 18 38.78 7.94 -19.59
N ALA A 19 39.56 8.73 -20.28
CA ALA A 19 39.30 10.13 -20.59
C ALA A 19 38.18 10.25 -21.62
N VAL A 20 37.30 11.22 -21.48
CA VAL A 20 36.37 11.67 -22.52
C VAL A 20 36.51 13.17 -22.70
N MET A 21 36.72 13.55 -23.94
CA MET A 21 36.98 14.92 -24.44
C MET A 21 35.82 15.89 -24.17
N LEU A 22 36.22 17.13 -23.79
CA LEU A 22 35.40 18.33 -23.92
C LEU A 22 35.37 18.78 -25.39
N ALA A 23 34.19 19.10 -25.89
CA ALA A 23 34.02 19.98 -27.04
C ALA A 23 33.31 21.27 -26.59
N THR A 24 34.06 22.35 -26.57
CA THR A 24 33.56 23.72 -26.39
C THR A 24 33.14 24.28 -27.74
N LEU A 25 31.97 24.91 -27.76
CA LEU A 25 31.64 25.90 -28.80
C LEU A 25 31.07 27.15 -28.11
N ALA A 26 31.86 28.21 -28.20
CA ALA A 26 31.51 29.55 -27.82
C ALA A 26 30.81 30.25 -28.99
N ALA A 27 29.77 31.04 -28.72
CA ALA A 27 29.36 32.14 -29.58
C ALA A 27 28.82 33.28 -28.70
N CYS A 28 29.48 34.41 -28.81
CA CYS A 28 29.13 35.67 -28.18
C CYS A 28 27.93 36.37 -28.82
N GLY A 29 27.21 37.18 -28.05
CA GLY A 29 26.30 38.19 -28.52
C GLY A 29 25.62 38.89 -27.34
N GLY A 30 26.10 40.11 -27.01
CA GLY A 30 25.67 40.91 -25.87
C GLY A 30 24.44 41.77 -26.17
N GLY A 31 23.87 42.35 -25.12
CA GLY A 31 22.87 43.42 -25.17
C GLY A 31 22.07 43.47 -23.86
N GLY A 32 22.24 44.55 -23.09
CA GLY A 32 21.72 44.74 -21.75
C GLY A 32 20.24 45.13 -21.66
N GLY A 33 19.76 45.19 -20.43
CA GLY A 33 18.63 46.05 -20.05
C GLY A 33 17.56 45.37 -19.20
N ASP A 34 17.53 45.77 -17.95
CA ASP A 34 16.37 45.96 -17.07
C ASP A 34 15.59 44.77 -16.50
N GLY A 35 15.41 44.89 -15.18
CA GLY A 35 14.75 43.94 -14.31
C GLY A 35 13.25 43.77 -14.56
N ALA A 36 12.84 42.57 -14.44
CA ALA A 36 11.44 42.19 -14.18
C ALA A 36 11.40 41.04 -13.20
N ALA A 37 10.56 41.19 -12.20
CA ALA A 37 10.26 40.21 -11.18
C ALA A 37 9.87 38.87 -11.80
N GLY A 38 10.50 37.79 -11.30
CA GLY A 38 10.13 36.44 -11.72
C GLY A 38 8.70 36.11 -11.39
N GLU A 39 7.85 36.05 -12.38
CA GLU A 39 6.56 35.37 -12.33
C GLU A 39 6.80 33.89 -12.07
N VAL A 40 6.29 33.42 -10.94
CA VAL A 40 6.09 32.00 -10.67
C VAL A 40 5.20 31.48 -11.78
N ALA A 41 5.71 30.59 -12.62
CA ALA A 41 4.93 29.92 -13.66
C ALA A 41 3.76 29.18 -12.99
N GLY A 42 2.62 29.82 -12.97
CA GLY A 42 1.34 29.21 -12.62
C GLY A 42 1.13 28.02 -13.54
N VAL A 43 0.63 26.93 -12.97
CA VAL A 43 0.11 25.80 -13.72
C VAL A 43 -0.89 26.34 -14.73
N ALA A 44 -0.56 26.28 -16.02
CA ALA A 44 -1.41 26.79 -17.09
C ALA A 44 -2.74 26.05 -17.05
N GLU A 45 -3.79 26.73 -16.63
CA GLU A 45 -5.16 26.34 -16.88
C GLU A 45 -5.41 26.44 -18.39
N GLY A 46 -5.79 25.33 -19.00
CA GLY A 46 -6.54 25.35 -20.26
C GLY A 46 -5.80 25.06 -21.56
N THR A 47 -5.09 23.93 -21.67
CA THR A 47 -5.07 23.20 -22.94
C THR A 47 -6.09 22.07 -22.83
N PRO A 48 -7.03 21.88 -23.79
CA PRO A 48 -7.86 20.68 -23.79
C PRO A 48 -6.93 19.48 -23.90
N SER A 49 -6.74 18.76 -22.78
CA SER A 49 -5.95 17.52 -22.79
C SER A 49 -6.68 16.55 -23.71
N VAL A 50 -5.95 16.01 -24.70
CA VAL A 50 -6.47 14.91 -25.52
C VAL A 50 -6.99 13.84 -24.56
N PRO A 51 -8.25 13.37 -24.71
CA PRO A 51 -8.78 12.32 -23.86
C PRO A 51 -7.84 11.11 -23.87
N PRO A 52 -7.59 10.47 -22.71
CA PRO A 52 -6.72 9.30 -22.69
C PRO A 52 -7.32 8.17 -23.52
N THR A 53 -6.45 7.42 -24.17
CA THR A 53 -6.85 6.16 -24.83
C THR A 53 -7.26 5.13 -23.79
N ARG A 54 -7.99 4.07 -24.22
CA ARG A 54 -8.38 2.97 -23.35
C ARG A 54 -7.18 2.33 -22.63
N ALA A 55 -6.06 2.14 -23.33
CA ALA A 55 -4.84 1.57 -22.76
C ALA A 55 -4.25 2.45 -21.66
N GLU A 56 -4.21 3.75 -21.87
CA GLU A 56 -3.72 4.73 -20.90
C GLU A 56 -4.65 4.84 -19.70
N ALA A 57 -5.96 4.80 -19.89
CA ALA A 57 -6.96 4.78 -18.81
C ALA A 57 -6.84 3.51 -17.96
N LEU A 58 -6.66 2.33 -18.58
CA LEU A 58 -6.40 1.06 -17.89
C LEU A 58 -5.13 1.12 -17.05
N ARG A 59 -4.03 1.64 -17.60
CA ARG A 59 -2.76 1.81 -16.87
C ARG A 59 -2.94 2.72 -15.66
N PHE A 60 -3.57 3.88 -15.84
CA PHE A 60 -3.86 4.81 -14.75
C PHE A 60 -4.70 4.17 -13.64
N LEU A 61 -5.80 3.50 -14.00
CA LEU A 61 -6.69 2.87 -13.02
C LEU A 61 -6.06 1.68 -12.31
N THR A 62 -5.14 0.97 -12.96
CA THR A 62 -4.34 -0.09 -12.30
C THR A 62 -3.47 0.48 -11.17
N GLN A 63 -2.99 1.72 -11.31
CA GLN A 63 -2.21 2.41 -10.29
C GLN A 63 -3.10 3.02 -9.19
N ALA A 64 -4.24 3.59 -9.57
CA ALA A 64 -5.10 4.41 -8.73
C ALA A 64 -6.22 3.64 -7.99
N THR A 65 -6.49 2.38 -8.36
CA THR A 65 -7.58 1.56 -7.81
C THR A 65 -7.11 0.15 -7.44
N PHE A 66 -8.01 -0.69 -6.97
CA PHE A 66 -7.79 -2.14 -6.80
C PHE A 66 -7.92 -2.95 -8.10
N GLY A 67 -8.01 -2.29 -9.22
CA GLY A 67 -8.13 -2.82 -10.57
C GLY A 67 -9.22 -2.10 -11.36
N PRO A 68 -9.00 -1.88 -12.67
CA PRO A 68 -9.96 -1.19 -13.54
C PRO A 68 -11.24 -2.01 -13.75
N THR A 69 -12.37 -1.32 -13.92
CA THR A 69 -13.59 -1.84 -14.52
C THR A 69 -13.85 -1.10 -15.83
N ASP A 70 -14.67 -1.68 -16.74
CA ASP A 70 -15.03 -0.98 -17.99
C ASP A 70 -15.67 0.39 -17.71
N ALA A 71 -16.56 0.48 -16.72
CA ALA A 71 -17.19 1.74 -16.32
C ALA A 71 -16.18 2.80 -15.82
N ASP A 72 -15.16 2.38 -15.02
CA ASP A 72 -14.09 3.28 -14.58
C ASP A 72 -13.26 3.78 -15.77
N VAL A 73 -12.94 2.89 -16.71
CA VAL A 73 -12.18 3.22 -17.94
C VAL A 73 -12.95 4.25 -18.78
N ASP A 74 -14.21 3.98 -19.06
CA ASP A 74 -15.07 4.89 -19.83
C ASP A 74 -15.17 6.26 -19.13
N ARG A 75 -15.26 6.27 -17.80
CA ARG A 75 -15.28 7.52 -17.01
C ARG A 75 -13.99 8.31 -17.15
N VAL A 76 -12.83 7.66 -17.01
CA VAL A 76 -11.51 8.32 -17.17
C VAL A 76 -11.34 8.85 -18.59
N MET A 77 -11.73 8.08 -19.61
CA MET A 77 -11.69 8.53 -21.00
C MET A 77 -12.57 9.75 -21.25
N ALA A 78 -13.72 9.82 -20.56
CA ALA A 78 -14.66 10.93 -20.72
C ALA A 78 -14.22 12.24 -20.08
N ILE A 79 -13.58 12.18 -18.88
CA ILE A 79 -13.29 13.39 -18.08
C ILE A 79 -11.80 13.67 -17.85
N GLY A 80 -10.92 12.73 -18.21
CA GLY A 80 -9.47 12.80 -17.98
C GLY A 80 -9.05 12.48 -16.56
N TYR A 81 -7.73 12.33 -16.35
CA TYR A 81 -7.14 11.87 -15.10
C TYR A 81 -7.38 12.81 -13.92
N ALA A 82 -7.12 14.10 -14.10
CA ALA A 82 -7.19 15.09 -13.01
C ALA A 82 -8.61 15.23 -12.48
N ALA A 83 -9.60 15.34 -13.38
CA ALA A 83 -11.00 15.45 -13.01
C ALA A 83 -11.51 14.17 -12.32
N TRP A 84 -11.06 12.99 -12.78
CA TRP A 84 -11.39 11.73 -12.13
C TRP A 84 -10.82 11.64 -10.72
N ILE A 85 -9.55 12.08 -10.51
CA ILE A 85 -8.95 12.14 -9.17
C ILE A 85 -9.76 13.06 -8.25
N ASP A 86 -10.15 14.26 -8.74
CA ASP A 86 -10.93 15.21 -7.96
C ASP A 86 -12.32 14.66 -7.61
N GLU A 87 -12.97 13.97 -8.55
CA GLU A 87 -14.22 13.26 -8.29
C GLU A 87 -14.05 12.20 -7.19
N GLN A 88 -13.00 11.40 -7.26
CA GLN A 88 -12.71 10.37 -6.24
C GLN A 88 -12.40 10.96 -4.87
N ILE A 89 -11.68 12.06 -4.80
CA ILE A 89 -11.38 12.76 -3.54
C ILE A 89 -12.66 13.29 -2.89
N ALA A 90 -13.59 13.79 -3.71
CA ALA A 90 -14.87 14.33 -3.23
C ALA A 90 -15.85 13.26 -2.74
N ARG A 91 -15.65 11.98 -3.08
CA ARG A 91 -16.52 10.89 -2.61
C ARG A 91 -16.44 10.71 -1.11
N PRO A 92 -17.58 10.46 -0.43
CA PRO A 92 -17.59 10.07 0.98
C PRO A 92 -16.70 8.84 1.20
N ALA A 93 -16.00 8.82 2.35
CA ALA A 93 -15.21 7.67 2.75
C ALA A 93 -16.11 6.49 3.14
N SER A 94 -15.85 5.32 2.56
CA SER A 94 -16.42 4.07 3.04
C SER A 94 -15.82 3.69 4.40
N SER A 95 -16.60 3.11 5.31
CA SER A 95 -16.14 2.77 6.65
C SER A 95 -16.07 1.26 6.87
N HIS A 96 -14.88 0.78 7.22
CA HIS A 96 -14.63 -0.60 7.63
C HIS A 96 -15.22 -0.90 9.01
N ARG A 97 -15.11 0.06 9.93
CA ARG A 97 -15.66 -0.08 11.27
C ARG A 97 -17.19 -0.14 11.27
N ALA A 98 -17.86 0.70 10.48
CA ALA A 98 -19.32 0.63 10.38
C ALA A 98 -19.79 -0.73 9.86
N TYR A 99 -19.07 -1.32 8.91
CA TYR A 99 -19.33 -2.68 8.43
C TYR A 99 -19.13 -3.70 9.57
N TRP A 100 -18.01 -3.63 10.29
CA TRP A 100 -17.70 -4.52 11.40
C TRP A 100 -18.74 -4.42 12.52
N ASP A 101 -19.14 -3.20 12.87
CA ASP A 101 -20.17 -2.92 13.90
C ASP A 101 -21.53 -3.54 13.53
N ALA A 102 -21.93 -3.42 12.25
CA ALA A 102 -23.17 -4.01 11.73
C ALA A 102 -23.15 -5.56 11.79
N GLU A 103 -22.03 -6.16 11.38
CA GLU A 103 -21.85 -7.62 11.45
C GLU A 103 -21.83 -8.13 12.90
N ASN A 104 -21.16 -7.40 13.80
CA ASN A 104 -21.12 -7.70 15.22
C ASN A 104 -22.53 -7.62 15.87
N ALA A 105 -23.30 -6.60 15.52
CA ALA A 105 -24.67 -6.45 15.98
C ALA A 105 -25.58 -7.60 15.48
N ALA A 106 -25.45 -7.99 14.20
CA ALA A 106 -26.20 -9.08 13.62
C ALA A 106 -25.88 -10.44 14.29
N ARG A 107 -24.58 -10.72 14.55
CA ARG A 107 -24.14 -11.93 15.26
C ARG A 107 -24.71 -12.00 16.67
N ARG A 108 -24.56 -10.90 17.46
CA ARG A 108 -25.08 -10.83 18.83
C ARG A 108 -26.59 -10.92 18.93
N ALA A 109 -27.29 -10.45 17.89
CA ALA A 109 -28.75 -10.61 17.81
C ALA A 109 -29.17 -12.08 17.60
N ALA A 110 -28.35 -12.85 16.86
CA ALA A 110 -28.59 -14.28 16.64
C ALA A 110 -28.12 -15.13 17.84
N ASP A 111 -26.96 -14.80 18.42
CA ASP A 111 -26.38 -15.42 19.60
C ASP A 111 -25.62 -14.34 20.42
N PRO A 112 -26.10 -13.97 21.64
CA PRO A 112 -25.45 -12.96 22.49
C PRO A 112 -23.99 -13.29 22.87
N SER A 113 -23.57 -14.54 22.79
CA SER A 113 -22.19 -15.00 23.04
C SER A 113 -21.29 -14.92 21.82
N ASP A 114 -21.83 -14.77 20.60
CA ASP A 114 -21.05 -14.63 19.35
C ASP A 114 -20.65 -13.16 19.13
N SER A 115 -19.54 -12.95 18.44
CA SER A 115 -19.05 -11.61 18.09
C SER A 115 -18.27 -11.64 16.76
N ALA A 116 -18.27 -10.49 16.08
CA ALA A 116 -17.42 -10.29 14.92
C ALA A 116 -15.93 -10.33 15.32
N GLY A 117 -15.09 -10.81 14.40
CA GLY A 117 -13.66 -11.01 14.62
C GLY A 117 -12.80 -10.38 13.52
N GLN A 118 -11.59 -10.90 13.36
CA GLN A 118 -10.66 -10.50 12.29
C GLN A 118 -11.21 -10.77 10.89
N ARG A 119 -12.06 -11.81 10.74
CA ARG A 119 -12.66 -12.16 9.46
C ARG A 119 -13.50 -10.99 8.92
N GLU A 120 -14.33 -10.36 9.74
CA GLU A 120 -15.18 -9.26 9.34
C GLU A 120 -14.38 -8.00 8.94
N VAL A 121 -13.16 -7.82 9.46
CA VAL A 121 -12.23 -6.79 8.97
C VAL A 121 -11.79 -7.11 7.54
N LEU A 122 -11.44 -8.37 7.26
CA LEU A 122 -11.03 -8.81 5.92
C LEU A 122 -12.20 -8.76 4.93
N ASP A 123 -13.39 -9.20 5.34
CA ASP A 123 -14.61 -9.13 4.52
C ASP A 123 -14.91 -7.67 4.13
N SER A 124 -14.82 -6.73 5.09
CA SER A 124 -14.93 -5.30 4.82
C SER A 124 -13.87 -4.81 3.83
N PHE A 125 -12.61 -5.21 4.02
CA PHE A 125 -11.51 -4.82 3.13
C PHE A 125 -11.80 -5.29 1.68
N TYR A 126 -12.07 -6.56 1.47
CA TYR A 126 -12.33 -7.08 0.12
C TYR A 126 -13.60 -6.50 -0.49
N ARG A 127 -14.66 -6.34 0.29
CA ARG A 127 -15.89 -5.71 -0.17
C ARG A 127 -15.65 -4.28 -0.64
N GLN A 128 -14.91 -3.46 0.11
CA GLN A 128 -14.57 -2.09 -0.30
C GLN A 128 -13.59 -2.08 -1.49
N ALA A 129 -12.59 -2.96 -1.50
CA ALA A 129 -11.68 -3.07 -2.63
C ALA A 129 -12.38 -3.44 -3.95
N LEU A 130 -13.43 -4.27 -3.89
CA LEU A 130 -14.14 -4.74 -5.07
C LEU A 130 -15.28 -3.80 -5.49
N LEU A 131 -16.06 -3.28 -4.55
CA LEU A 131 -17.30 -2.55 -4.80
C LEU A 131 -17.30 -1.09 -4.32
N GLY A 132 -16.35 -0.72 -3.44
CA GLY A 132 -16.32 0.62 -2.84
C GLY A 132 -16.32 1.72 -3.90
N PRO A 133 -17.15 2.77 -3.76
CA PRO A 133 -17.22 3.87 -4.73
C PRO A 133 -16.01 4.81 -4.64
N ASP A 134 -15.31 4.84 -3.51
CA ASP A 134 -14.16 5.68 -3.19
C ASP A 134 -12.82 4.95 -3.43
N GLN A 135 -12.69 4.31 -4.60
CA GLN A 135 -11.57 3.44 -4.96
C GLN A 135 -10.20 4.05 -4.71
N LEU A 136 -9.98 5.30 -5.12
CA LEU A 136 -8.69 5.99 -4.91
C LEU A 136 -8.38 6.14 -3.42
N ARG A 137 -9.37 6.50 -2.61
CA ARG A 137 -9.21 6.64 -1.15
C ARG A 137 -8.82 5.32 -0.51
N GLN A 138 -9.52 4.26 -0.84
CA GLN A 138 -9.26 2.92 -0.32
C GLN A 138 -7.89 2.40 -0.77
N ARG A 139 -7.51 2.66 -2.02
CA ARG A 139 -6.20 2.29 -2.57
C ARG A 139 -5.04 3.04 -1.90
N VAL A 140 -5.22 4.34 -1.62
CA VAL A 140 -4.24 5.15 -0.88
C VAL A 140 -4.20 4.71 0.59
N ALA A 141 -5.34 4.46 1.25
CA ALA A 141 -5.39 3.95 2.62
C ALA A 141 -4.65 2.60 2.74
N TYR A 142 -4.81 1.70 1.76
CA TYR A 142 -4.05 0.46 1.70
C TYR A 142 -2.54 0.70 1.53
N ALA A 143 -2.12 1.64 0.69
CA ALA A 143 -0.72 2.02 0.57
C ALA A 143 -0.16 2.60 1.89
N LEU A 144 -0.94 3.43 2.58
CA LEU A 144 -0.59 4.00 3.89
C LEU A 144 -0.52 2.93 4.98
N SER A 145 -1.40 1.92 4.97
CA SER A 145 -1.35 0.80 5.94
C SER A 145 -0.08 -0.06 5.81
N GLN A 146 0.60 0.03 4.68
CA GLN A 146 1.90 -0.61 4.44
C GLN A 146 3.10 0.27 4.79
N ILE A 147 2.88 1.54 5.13
CA ILE A 147 3.87 2.47 5.68
C ILE A 147 3.69 2.56 7.20
N PHE A 148 2.48 2.88 7.64
CA PHE A 148 2.06 2.97 9.04
C PHE A 148 1.51 1.61 9.48
N VAL A 149 2.40 0.64 9.63
CA VAL A 149 2.00 -0.76 9.80
C VAL A 149 1.43 -1.01 11.19
N VAL A 150 0.24 -1.61 11.23
CA VAL A 150 -0.26 -2.40 12.35
C VAL A 150 -0.61 -3.79 11.81
N SER A 151 -0.51 -4.83 12.63
CA SER A 151 -0.72 -6.20 12.15
C SER A 151 -1.58 -7.02 13.10
N MET A 152 -2.60 -7.68 12.54
CA MET A 152 -3.43 -8.65 13.26
C MET A 152 -2.69 -9.96 13.61
N VAL A 153 -1.44 -10.14 13.14
CA VAL A 153 -0.57 -11.25 13.59
C VAL A 153 -0.11 -11.02 15.02
N ASP A 154 0.05 -9.77 15.46
CA ASP A 154 0.22 -9.44 16.87
C ASP A 154 -1.09 -9.75 17.64
N SER A 155 -0.99 -10.53 18.71
CA SER A 155 -2.15 -11.02 19.45
C SER A 155 -2.96 -9.89 20.13
N ASN A 156 -2.31 -8.82 20.56
CA ASN A 156 -2.99 -7.68 21.18
C ASN A 156 -3.78 -6.88 20.14
N VAL A 157 -3.18 -6.62 19.00
CA VAL A 157 -3.85 -5.96 17.87
C VAL A 157 -4.94 -6.85 17.30
N GLY A 158 -4.64 -8.12 17.02
CA GLY A 158 -5.57 -9.08 16.44
C GLY A 158 -6.73 -9.46 17.35
N GLY A 159 -6.58 -9.29 18.67
CA GLY A 159 -7.64 -9.42 19.66
C GLY A 159 -8.61 -8.22 19.69
N ASN A 160 -8.31 -7.14 18.95
CA ASN A 160 -9.14 -5.92 18.91
C ASN A 160 -9.54 -5.55 17.46
N PRO A 161 -10.27 -6.44 16.73
CA PRO A 161 -10.56 -6.25 15.31
C PRO A 161 -11.38 -5.00 15.00
N GLN A 162 -12.27 -4.56 15.89
CA GLN A 162 -12.97 -3.28 15.76
C GLN A 162 -12.00 -2.10 15.71
N GLY A 163 -10.96 -2.13 16.54
CA GLY A 163 -9.89 -1.13 16.54
C GLY A 163 -9.10 -1.13 15.23
N VAL A 164 -8.83 -2.31 14.67
CA VAL A 164 -8.14 -2.45 13.38
C VAL A 164 -9.00 -1.89 12.24
N ALA A 165 -10.30 -2.15 12.24
CA ALA A 165 -11.23 -1.54 11.28
C ALA A 165 -11.26 0.00 11.41
N GLY A 166 -11.27 0.52 12.65
CA GLY A 166 -11.14 1.96 12.93
C GLY A 166 -9.80 2.56 12.48
N TYR A 167 -8.72 1.77 12.54
CA TYR A 167 -7.40 2.19 12.04
C TYR A 167 -7.40 2.39 10.52
N LEU A 168 -8.01 1.48 9.77
CA LEU A 168 -8.20 1.65 8.33
C LEU A 168 -9.04 2.89 7.99
N ASP A 169 -10.13 3.12 8.73
CA ASP A 169 -10.97 4.31 8.57
C ASP A 169 -10.18 5.60 8.82
N MET A 170 -9.32 5.62 9.85
CA MET A 170 -8.44 6.75 10.15
C MET A 170 -7.46 7.02 9.01
N LEU A 171 -6.83 5.97 8.45
CA LEU A 171 -5.94 6.12 7.29
C LEU A 171 -6.70 6.63 6.07
N GLY A 172 -7.89 6.11 5.81
CA GLY A 172 -8.77 6.56 4.71
C GLY A 172 -9.22 8.01 4.86
N ALA A 173 -9.60 8.44 6.07
CA ALA A 173 -9.98 9.82 6.35
C ALA A 173 -8.83 10.81 6.10
N ASN A 174 -7.59 10.40 6.36
CA ASN A 174 -6.39 11.22 6.19
C ASN A 174 -5.66 11.01 4.85
N ALA A 175 -6.19 10.18 3.94
CA ALA A 175 -5.55 9.85 2.67
C ALA A 175 -5.26 11.07 1.78
N PHE A 176 -6.02 12.16 1.96
CA PHE A 176 -5.93 13.40 1.20
C PHE A 176 -5.87 14.65 2.10
N GLY A 177 -5.58 14.47 3.38
CA GLY A 177 -5.46 15.55 4.36
C GLY A 177 -4.00 15.97 4.62
N SER A 178 -3.79 16.70 5.71
CA SER A 178 -2.45 17.08 6.16
C SER A 178 -1.67 15.86 6.67
N TYR A 179 -0.45 15.70 6.16
CA TYR A 179 0.48 14.67 6.66
C TYR A 179 0.77 14.81 8.16
N ARG A 180 0.90 16.04 8.64
CA ARG A 180 1.09 16.33 10.06
C ARG A 180 -0.06 15.76 10.90
N THR A 181 -1.30 15.94 10.44
CA THR A 181 -2.50 15.39 11.11
C THR A 181 -2.53 13.86 11.03
N LEU A 182 -2.21 13.29 9.87
CA LEU A 182 -2.09 11.84 9.69
C LEU A 182 -1.09 11.25 10.71
N LEU A 183 0.11 11.83 10.82
CA LEU A 183 1.15 11.36 11.72
C LEU A 183 0.72 11.43 13.19
N GLU A 184 0.05 12.51 13.61
CA GLU A 184 -0.49 12.63 14.95
C GLU A 184 -1.59 11.60 15.23
N GLN A 185 -2.49 11.37 14.27
CA GLN A 185 -3.56 10.38 14.43
C GLN A 185 -3.02 8.96 14.48
N VAL A 186 -2.00 8.64 13.69
CA VAL A 186 -1.27 7.36 13.80
C VAL A 186 -0.64 7.21 15.19
N ALA A 187 0.06 8.24 15.68
CA ALA A 187 0.70 8.21 17.00
C ALA A 187 -0.30 8.05 18.16
N ARG A 188 -1.50 8.60 18.01
CA ARG A 188 -2.55 8.54 19.04
C ARG A 188 -3.51 7.36 18.87
N HIS A 189 -3.42 6.58 17.80
CA HIS A 189 -4.35 5.46 17.60
C HIS A 189 -4.00 4.30 18.53
N PRO A 190 -4.96 3.76 19.31
CA PRO A 190 -4.68 2.70 20.28
C PRO A 190 -4.07 1.44 19.67
N MET A 191 -4.45 1.08 18.44
CA MET A 191 -3.85 -0.08 17.74
C MET A 191 -2.34 0.13 17.47
N MET A 192 -1.94 1.34 17.10
CA MET A 192 -0.53 1.70 16.97
C MET A 192 0.16 1.71 18.34
N GLY A 193 -0.52 2.24 19.35
CA GLY A 193 -0.03 2.25 20.73
C GLY A 193 0.23 0.85 21.30
N MET A 194 -0.59 -0.13 20.95
CA MET A 194 -0.39 -1.55 21.29
C MET A 194 0.73 -2.16 20.48
N TYR A 195 0.73 -1.95 19.17
CA TYR A 195 1.67 -2.58 18.25
C TYR A 195 3.12 -2.14 18.48
N LEU A 196 3.32 -0.85 18.79
CA LEU A 196 4.65 -0.27 19.05
C LEU A 196 4.86 0.14 20.51
N SER A 197 4.12 -0.47 21.43
CA SER A 197 4.32 -0.47 22.89
C SER A 197 4.25 0.87 23.62
N HIS A 198 3.82 1.97 22.96
CA HIS A 198 3.72 3.27 23.66
C HIS A 198 2.37 3.53 24.32
N LEU A 199 1.36 2.69 24.12
CA LEU A 199 0.15 2.67 24.93
C LEU A 199 0.55 2.34 26.38
N ARG A 200 0.27 3.26 27.33
CA ARG A 200 0.64 3.14 28.76
C ARG A 200 2.15 3.21 29.03
N ASN A 201 2.94 3.73 28.09
CA ASN A 201 4.34 4.04 28.35
C ASN A 201 4.43 5.12 29.43
N MET A 202 5.27 4.92 30.44
CA MET A 202 5.39 5.81 31.59
C MET A 202 6.69 6.59 31.56
N LYS A 203 6.65 7.77 32.22
CA LYS A 203 7.82 8.58 32.49
C LYS A 203 8.92 7.79 33.21
N GLU A 204 10.13 8.28 33.14
CA GLU A 204 11.30 7.79 33.85
C GLU A 204 11.06 7.69 35.36
N ASP A 205 11.65 6.68 35.99
CA ASP A 205 11.72 6.48 37.43
C ASP A 205 13.11 5.94 37.79
N PRO A 206 14.09 6.83 38.05
CA PRO A 206 15.46 6.43 38.34
C PRO A 206 15.60 5.53 39.59
N ALA A 207 14.70 5.70 40.55
CA ALA A 207 14.74 4.88 41.78
C ALA A 207 14.39 3.40 41.50
N ARG A 208 13.64 3.14 40.43
CA ARG A 208 13.27 1.79 39.97
C ARG A 208 13.98 1.35 38.69
N GLY A 209 14.93 2.17 38.19
CA GLY A 209 15.64 1.89 36.95
C GLY A 209 14.75 1.94 35.68
N ARG A 210 13.56 2.58 35.74
CA ARG A 210 12.67 2.68 34.60
C ARG A 210 13.10 3.83 33.68
N VAL A 211 13.19 3.53 32.40
CA VAL A 211 13.32 4.50 31.30
C VAL A 211 12.08 4.43 30.42
N PRO A 212 11.71 5.52 29.72
CA PRO A 212 10.64 5.48 28.70
C PRO A 212 10.93 4.45 27.61
N ASP A 213 9.87 3.76 27.12
CA ASP A 213 9.98 2.87 25.98
C ASP A 213 10.29 3.68 24.72
N GLU A 214 11.33 3.26 23.99
CA GLU A 214 11.87 3.96 22.81
C GLU A 214 11.31 3.43 21.48
N ASN A 215 10.55 2.33 21.49
CA ASN A 215 10.18 1.62 20.26
C ASN A 215 9.43 2.54 19.29
N PHE A 216 8.33 3.14 19.72
CA PHE A 216 7.57 4.06 18.86
C PHE A 216 8.37 5.32 18.46
N ALA A 217 9.18 5.87 19.38
CA ALA A 217 10.02 7.02 19.08
C ALA A 217 11.02 6.73 17.95
N ARG A 218 11.57 5.54 17.91
CA ARG A 218 12.45 5.06 16.83
C ARG A 218 11.67 4.92 15.52
N GLU A 219 10.54 4.22 15.55
CA GLU A 219 9.80 3.88 14.34
C GLU A 219 9.09 5.10 13.72
N VAL A 220 8.64 6.06 14.53
CA VAL A 220 8.04 7.29 13.99
C VAL A 220 9.05 8.12 13.20
N MET A 221 10.34 8.11 13.59
CA MET A 221 11.43 8.71 12.81
C MET A 221 11.83 7.83 11.63
N GLN A 222 12.14 6.56 11.90
CA GLN A 222 12.77 5.67 10.92
C GLN A 222 11.85 5.25 9.80
N LEU A 223 10.61 4.80 10.11
CA LEU A 223 9.70 4.20 9.14
C LEU A 223 8.58 5.15 8.71
N PHE A 224 8.14 6.03 9.60
CA PHE A 224 6.92 6.78 9.39
C PHE A 224 7.14 8.22 8.90
N SER A 225 8.37 8.79 9.00
CA SER A 225 8.56 10.19 8.65
C SER A 225 9.86 10.53 7.91
N ILE A 226 11.04 10.31 8.50
CA ILE A 226 12.29 10.92 8.01
C ILE A 226 13.33 9.90 7.52
N GLY A 227 13.21 8.62 7.87
CA GLY A 227 14.18 7.60 7.50
C GLY A 227 15.49 7.68 8.29
N LEU A 228 16.43 6.78 7.99
CA LEU A 228 17.73 6.68 8.70
C LEU A 228 18.74 7.75 8.26
N TYR A 229 18.67 8.20 7.01
CA TYR A 229 19.64 9.07 6.40
C TYR A 229 18.99 10.31 5.78
N GLN A 230 19.71 11.43 5.82
CA GLN A 230 19.27 12.66 5.17
C GLN A 230 19.22 12.47 3.65
N LEU A 231 18.18 13.04 3.05
CA LEU A 231 17.90 12.92 1.63
C LEU A 231 17.98 14.30 0.95
N GLU A 232 18.47 14.30 -0.27
CA GLU A 232 18.21 15.37 -1.22
C GLU A 232 16.73 15.32 -1.68
N PRO A 233 16.18 16.40 -2.23
CA PRO A 233 14.80 16.38 -2.76
C PRO A 233 14.52 15.26 -3.79
N SER A 234 15.55 14.81 -4.48
CA SER A 234 15.52 13.69 -5.41
C SER A 234 15.42 12.30 -4.76
N GLY A 235 15.45 12.23 -3.42
CA GLY A 235 15.54 10.98 -2.68
C GLY A 235 16.93 10.33 -2.67
N ALA A 236 17.95 10.98 -3.22
CA ALA A 236 19.33 10.54 -3.11
C ALA A 236 19.85 10.80 -1.67
N LEU A 237 20.79 9.96 -1.23
CA LEU A 237 21.42 10.13 0.08
C LEU A 237 22.26 11.41 0.10
N LYS A 238 22.10 12.21 1.13
CA LYS A 238 22.98 13.35 1.39
C LYS A 238 24.28 12.81 2.00
N LEU A 239 25.41 13.17 1.40
CA LEU A 239 26.73 12.73 1.85
C LEU A 239 27.42 13.85 2.66
N GLY A 240 28.08 13.46 3.73
CA GLY A 240 28.97 14.32 4.50
C GLY A 240 30.32 14.54 3.81
N SER A 241 31.17 15.33 4.43
CA SER A 241 32.52 15.62 3.92
C SER A 241 33.43 14.39 3.86
N ASP A 242 33.09 13.32 4.60
CA ASP A 242 33.78 12.01 4.60
C ASP A 242 33.23 11.03 3.53
N GLY A 243 32.27 11.48 2.71
CA GLY A 243 31.63 10.67 1.68
C GLY A 243 30.61 9.64 2.20
N LYS A 244 30.29 9.65 3.50
CA LYS A 244 29.28 8.76 4.09
C LYS A 244 27.92 9.44 4.13
N ALA A 245 26.86 8.61 4.13
CA ALA A 245 25.51 9.11 4.31
C ALA A 245 25.34 9.75 5.70
N VAL A 246 24.71 10.94 5.72
CA VAL A 246 24.45 11.68 6.96
C VAL A 246 23.23 11.09 7.64
N GLU A 247 23.34 10.71 8.90
CA GLU A 247 22.22 10.23 9.70
C GLU A 247 21.20 11.33 9.96
N THR A 248 19.90 10.97 10.01
CA THR A 248 18.81 11.91 10.32
C THR A 248 18.67 12.19 11.79
N TYR A 249 18.97 11.22 12.64
CA TYR A 249 18.80 11.29 14.09
C TYR A 249 19.85 10.41 14.81
N THR A 250 20.05 10.70 16.08
CA THR A 250 20.96 9.99 16.97
C THR A 250 20.18 9.19 18.03
N ALA A 251 20.87 8.35 18.80
CA ALA A 251 20.27 7.67 19.96
C ALA A 251 19.75 8.67 21.01
N ALA A 252 20.38 9.82 21.16
CA ALA A 252 19.92 10.89 22.06
C ALA A 252 18.57 11.49 21.60
N ASP A 253 18.36 11.64 20.28
CA ASP A 253 17.08 12.08 19.73
C ASP A 253 15.99 11.07 20.01
N VAL A 254 16.28 9.77 19.89
CA VAL A 254 15.34 8.69 20.22
C VAL A 254 14.93 8.75 21.70
N ALA A 255 15.90 8.84 22.61
CA ALA A 255 15.64 8.92 24.05
C ALA A 255 14.87 10.19 24.43
N GLY A 256 15.19 11.33 23.79
CA GLY A 256 14.47 12.59 23.97
C GLY A 256 13.03 12.52 23.51
N LEU A 257 12.81 11.95 22.30
CA LEU A 257 11.47 11.80 21.72
C LEU A 257 10.63 10.75 22.46
N ALA A 258 11.23 9.68 23.01
CA ALA A 258 10.53 8.68 23.79
C ALA A 258 9.78 9.28 25.01
N LYS A 259 10.35 10.32 25.63
CA LYS A 259 9.70 11.04 26.72
C LYS A 259 8.40 11.73 26.31
N VAL A 260 8.26 12.15 25.03
CA VAL A 260 7.04 12.73 24.48
C VAL A 260 5.89 11.72 24.46
N PHE A 261 6.22 10.45 24.20
CA PHE A 261 5.23 9.38 24.10
C PHE A 261 4.94 8.68 25.42
N THR A 262 5.38 9.26 26.56
CA THR A 262 4.95 8.82 27.90
C THR A 262 3.60 9.40 28.29
N GLY A 263 2.82 8.69 29.10
CA GLY A 263 1.55 9.15 29.64
C GLY A 263 0.41 9.18 28.62
N TRP A 264 0.48 8.42 27.53
CA TRP A 264 -0.61 8.26 26.57
C TRP A 264 -1.36 6.95 26.79
N SER A 265 -2.68 7.01 26.90
CA SER A 265 -3.55 5.84 27.07
C SER A 265 -4.98 6.13 26.60
N TYR A 266 -5.87 5.19 26.88
CA TYR A 266 -7.25 5.20 26.43
C TYR A 266 -7.99 6.51 26.70
N ASP A 267 -8.82 6.92 25.75
CA ASP A 267 -9.71 8.05 25.87
C ASP A 267 -10.83 7.83 26.91
N GLY A 268 -11.36 8.91 27.45
CA GLY A 268 -12.50 8.91 28.36
C GLY A 268 -12.75 10.25 29.02
N PRO A 269 -13.78 10.33 29.89
CA PRO A 269 -14.22 11.58 30.50
C PRO A 269 -13.26 12.14 31.58
N ASP A 270 -12.27 11.36 32.00
CA ASP A 270 -11.32 11.73 33.05
C ASP A 270 -9.92 11.15 32.77
N THR A 271 -8.97 11.45 33.62
CA THR A 271 -7.59 10.93 33.55
C THR A 271 -7.22 10.07 34.78
N ALA A 272 -8.20 9.33 35.34
CA ALA A 272 -7.98 8.45 36.48
C ALA A 272 -7.00 7.30 36.14
N ASP A 273 -6.24 6.85 37.14
CA ASP A 273 -5.27 5.77 37.00
C ASP A 273 -5.92 4.48 36.49
N GLY A 274 -7.11 4.12 36.94
CA GLY A 274 -7.82 2.92 36.49
C GLY A 274 -8.13 2.95 34.99
N ARG A 275 -8.40 4.13 34.41
CA ARG A 275 -8.58 4.31 32.97
C ARG A 275 -7.25 4.20 32.22
N PHE A 276 -6.20 4.82 32.73
CA PHE A 276 -4.87 4.68 32.15
C PHE A 276 -4.46 3.21 32.01
N TRP A 277 -4.69 2.43 33.07
CA TRP A 277 -4.32 1.00 33.09
C TRP A 277 -5.31 0.09 32.37
N GLY A 278 -6.56 0.52 32.19
CA GLY A 278 -7.63 -0.30 31.63
C GLY A 278 -8.13 -1.39 32.58
N TRP A 279 -8.13 -1.13 33.90
CA TRP A 279 -8.37 -2.18 34.91
C TRP A 279 -9.82 -2.66 34.97
N SER A 280 -10.79 -1.82 34.62
CA SER A 280 -12.22 -2.13 34.70
C SER A 280 -12.93 -1.76 33.41
N GLU A 281 -13.81 -2.62 32.92
CA GLU A 281 -14.64 -2.32 31.73
C GLU A 281 -15.58 -1.13 32.00
N GLU A 282 -16.07 -1.00 33.22
CA GLU A 282 -16.96 0.12 33.64
C GLU A 282 -16.29 1.49 33.53
N LEU A 283 -14.96 1.54 33.69
CA LEU A 283 -14.16 2.76 33.54
C LEU A 283 -13.77 3.02 32.06
N GLN A 284 -14.00 2.06 31.15
CA GLN A 284 -13.56 2.16 29.77
C GLN A 284 -14.69 2.63 28.85
N SER A 285 -14.36 3.53 27.94
CA SER A 285 -15.25 3.87 26.84
C SER A 285 -15.42 2.66 25.89
N PRO A 286 -16.65 2.34 25.42
CA PRO A 286 -16.85 1.34 24.38
C PRO A 286 -16.04 1.61 23.09
N SER A 287 -15.68 2.87 22.85
CA SER A 287 -14.91 3.31 21.67
C SER A 287 -13.40 3.32 21.90
N ARG A 288 -12.90 2.90 23.07
CA ARG A 288 -11.47 3.01 23.47
C ARG A 288 -10.47 2.42 22.47
N MET A 289 -10.89 1.46 21.64
CA MET A 289 -9.99 0.77 20.71
C MET A 289 -9.79 1.51 19.39
N TYR A 290 -10.61 2.53 19.10
CA TYR A 290 -10.53 3.33 17.88
C TYR A 290 -10.60 4.84 18.09
N THR A 291 -10.94 5.32 19.30
CA THR A 291 -10.84 6.74 19.66
C THR A 291 -9.38 7.07 19.96
N PRO A 292 -8.85 8.22 19.48
CA PRO A 292 -7.47 8.61 19.75
C PRO A 292 -7.15 8.68 21.24
N MET A 293 -6.02 8.12 21.63
CA MET A 293 -5.50 8.17 23.01
C MET A 293 -5.47 9.60 23.55
N GLN A 294 -5.72 9.76 24.85
CA GLN A 294 -5.57 11.01 25.59
C GLN A 294 -4.29 11.02 26.45
N GLY A 295 -3.84 12.22 26.84
CA GLY A 295 -2.69 12.42 27.69
C GLY A 295 -3.01 12.38 29.17
N TYR A 296 -2.21 11.68 29.96
CA TYR A 296 -2.29 11.54 31.42
C TYR A 296 -1.06 12.21 32.05
N SER A 297 -1.22 13.41 32.55
CA SER A 297 -0.12 14.24 33.07
C SER A 297 0.70 13.55 34.17
N GLN A 298 0.05 12.74 35.03
CA GLN A 298 0.72 12.02 36.13
C GLN A 298 1.72 10.97 35.65
N PHE A 299 1.56 10.46 34.41
CA PHE A 299 2.45 9.46 33.81
C PHE A 299 3.36 10.04 32.72
N HIS A 300 3.21 11.34 32.38
CA HIS A 300 4.06 12.00 31.39
C HIS A 300 5.36 12.54 32.00
N SER A 301 6.45 12.48 31.23
CA SER A 301 7.77 12.99 31.63
C SER A 301 7.74 14.49 31.89
N LEU A 302 8.31 14.92 33.03
CA LEU A 302 8.50 16.32 33.40
C LEU A 302 9.85 16.88 32.91
N THR A 303 10.81 15.99 32.60
CA THR A 303 12.17 16.41 32.26
C THR A 303 12.26 17.01 30.85
N GLU A 304 13.31 17.73 30.58
CA GLU A 304 13.61 18.27 29.25
C GLU A 304 13.61 17.16 28.20
N LYS A 305 13.03 17.46 27.02
CA LYS A 305 12.95 16.58 25.87
C LYS A 305 13.64 17.25 24.69
N LYS A 306 14.75 16.68 24.24
CA LYS A 306 15.52 17.16 23.07
C LYS A 306 15.51 16.14 21.98
N PHE A 307 15.13 16.54 20.76
CA PHE A 307 15.09 15.69 19.56
C PHE A 307 15.12 16.55 18.30
N LEU A 308 15.90 16.15 17.32
CA LEU A 308 15.96 16.77 15.98
C LEU A 308 16.13 18.30 16.02
N GLY A 309 16.93 18.82 16.96
CA GLY A 309 17.13 20.26 17.14
C GLY A 309 16.01 20.99 17.89
N ALA A 310 14.87 20.36 18.13
CA ALA A 310 13.80 20.92 18.95
C ALA A 310 14.01 20.65 20.44
N THR A 311 13.46 21.52 21.29
CA THR A 311 13.50 21.37 22.75
C THR A 311 12.11 21.64 23.35
N VAL A 312 11.59 20.68 24.09
CA VAL A 312 10.50 20.89 25.03
C VAL A 312 11.15 21.08 26.41
N PRO A 313 11.07 22.28 27.02
CA PRO A 313 11.70 22.55 28.30
C PRO A 313 11.16 21.62 29.42
N ALA A 314 11.93 21.48 30.50
CA ALA A 314 11.41 20.82 31.71
C ALA A 314 10.17 21.55 32.22
N GLN A 315 9.16 20.78 32.64
CA GLN A 315 7.83 21.26 32.99
C GLN A 315 7.60 21.10 34.50
N SER A 316 7.07 22.13 35.14
CA SER A 316 6.61 22.03 36.55
C SER A 316 5.32 21.22 36.65
N ARG A 317 4.48 21.27 35.62
CA ARG A 317 3.28 20.42 35.42
C ARG A 317 3.34 19.81 34.02
N ALA A 318 3.24 18.52 33.95
CA ALA A 318 3.32 17.81 32.67
C ALA A 318 2.15 18.17 31.73
N ASP A 319 2.50 18.49 30.47
CA ASP A 319 1.56 18.70 29.38
C ASP A 319 1.90 17.77 28.20
N PRO A 320 1.28 16.58 28.16
CA PRO A 320 1.49 15.62 27.06
C PRO A 320 1.12 16.21 25.69
N SER A 321 0.06 17.03 25.64
CA SER A 321 -0.45 17.59 24.38
C SER A 321 0.50 18.61 23.78
N ALA A 322 1.05 19.53 24.58
CA ALA A 322 2.05 20.48 24.13
C ALA A 322 3.36 19.78 23.69
N SER A 323 3.77 18.73 24.44
CA SER A 323 4.95 17.92 24.06
C SER A 323 4.73 17.21 22.72
N LEU A 324 3.56 16.58 22.53
CA LEU A 324 3.21 15.91 21.27
C LEU A 324 3.12 16.88 20.10
N LYS A 325 2.49 18.04 20.31
CA LYS A 325 2.42 19.09 19.27
C LYS A 325 3.79 19.47 18.77
N THR A 326 4.73 19.74 19.66
CA THR A 326 6.12 20.08 19.27
C THR A 326 6.77 18.95 18.48
N ALA A 327 6.58 17.69 18.91
CA ALA A 327 7.15 16.54 18.19
C ALA A 327 6.56 16.37 16.79
N MET A 328 5.23 16.43 16.65
CA MET A 328 4.55 16.27 15.36
C MET A 328 4.89 17.43 14.39
N ASP A 329 4.96 18.66 14.91
CA ASP A 329 5.35 19.82 14.10
C ASP A 329 6.81 19.68 13.61
N THR A 330 7.72 19.24 14.47
CA THR A 330 9.14 19.03 14.12
C THR A 330 9.31 17.92 13.07
N LEU A 331 8.66 16.77 13.28
CA LEU A 331 8.73 15.64 12.35
C LEU A 331 8.11 15.99 10.99
N ALA A 332 6.92 16.58 10.98
CA ALA A 332 6.23 16.91 9.74
C ALA A 332 6.92 18.01 8.91
N ALA A 333 7.63 18.94 9.57
CA ALA A 333 8.40 20.01 8.92
C ALA A 333 9.77 19.54 8.41
N HIS A 334 10.21 18.33 8.75
CA HIS A 334 11.54 17.86 8.38
C HIS A 334 11.67 17.70 6.85
N PRO A 335 12.75 18.18 6.22
CA PRO A 335 12.89 18.18 4.76
C PRO A 335 12.87 16.79 4.11
N ASN A 336 13.19 15.75 4.86
CA ASN A 336 13.14 14.37 4.37
C ASN A 336 11.72 13.83 4.11
N VAL A 337 10.68 14.39 4.73
CA VAL A 337 9.31 13.82 4.64
C VAL A 337 8.85 13.75 3.20
N GLY A 338 9.01 14.83 2.45
CA GLY A 338 8.62 14.89 1.04
C GLY A 338 9.22 13.78 0.19
N PRO A 339 10.55 13.67 0.08
CA PRO A 339 11.20 12.63 -0.72
C PRO A 339 11.03 11.23 -0.13
N PHE A 340 11.01 11.07 1.19
CA PHE A 340 10.91 9.76 1.85
C PHE A 340 9.52 9.12 1.67
N ILE A 341 8.46 9.85 1.99
CA ILE A 341 7.07 9.37 1.85
C ILE A 341 6.65 9.36 0.38
N GLY A 342 7.04 10.39 -0.39
CA GLY A 342 6.74 10.48 -1.82
C GLY A 342 7.29 9.29 -2.60
N ARG A 343 8.57 8.93 -2.38
CA ARG A 343 9.17 7.74 -3.00
C ARG A 343 8.42 6.46 -2.63
N GLN A 344 8.03 6.29 -1.37
CA GLN A 344 7.30 5.11 -0.93
C GLN A 344 5.90 5.02 -1.57
N LEU A 345 5.20 6.15 -1.76
CA LEU A 345 3.92 6.16 -2.46
C LEU A 345 4.08 5.86 -3.95
N ILE A 346 5.11 6.42 -4.61
CA ILE A 346 5.42 6.07 -6.01
C ILE A 346 5.64 4.55 -6.13
N GLN A 347 6.42 3.95 -5.23
CA GLN A 347 6.71 2.52 -5.25
C GLN A 347 5.47 1.65 -5.02
N ARG A 348 4.52 2.10 -4.19
CA ARG A 348 3.30 1.33 -3.92
C ARG A 348 2.24 1.50 -5.01
N LEU A 349 2.21 2.65 -5.68
CA LEU A 349 1.16 2.96 -6.65
C LEU A 349 1.62 2.77 -8.10
N VAL A 350 2.85 3.14 -8.45
CA VAL A 350 3.28 3.32 -9.85
C VAL A 350 4.43 2.38 -10.25
N THR A 351 5.66 2.61 -9.75
CA THR A 351 6.88 1.89 -10.17
C THR A 351 7.85 1.68 -9.02
N SER A 352 8.56 0.56 -9.01
CA SER A 352 9.57 0.25 -7.98
C SER A 352 10.80 1.15 -8.06
N ASN A 353 11.15 1.65 -9.25
CA ASN A 353 12.37 2.40 -9.52
C ASN A 353 12.04 3.77 -10.14
N PRO A 354 11.46 4.71 -9.38
CA PRO A 354 11.23 6.06 -9.89
C PRO A 354 12.55 6.78 -10.17
N SER A 355 12.57 7.63 -11.19
CA SER A 355 13.72 8.50 -11.43
C SER A 355 13.89 9.49 -10.28
N PRO A 356 15.13 9.96 -10.02
CA PRO A 356 15.38 11.03 -9.05
C PRO A 356 14.55 12.31 -9.33
N ALA A 357 14.32 12.62 -10.60
CA ALA A 357 13.52 13.77 -11.01
C ALA A 357 12.04 13.61 -10.64
N TYR A 358 11.48 12.42 -10.79
CA TYR A 358 10.10 12.12 -10.38
C TYR A 358 9.92 12.29 -8.87
N VAL A 359 10.82 11.71 -8.07
CA VAL A 359 10.80 11.87 -6.61
C VAL A 359 10.89 13.36 -6.22
N ALA A 360 11.77 14.13 -6.88
CA ALA A 360 11.92 15.56 -6.61
C ALA A 360 10.63 16.35 -6.89
N ARG A 361 9.96 16.08 -8.02
CA ARG A 361 8.68 16.76 -8.36
C ARG A 361 7.59 16.45 -7.35
N VAL A 362 7.48 15.19 -6.89
CA VAL A 362 6.52 14.78 -5.86
C VAL A 362 6.84 15.45 -4.52
N ALA A 363 8.11 15.49 -4.12
CA ALA A 363 8.55 16.17 -2.90
C ALA A 363 8.28 17.68 -2.96
N GLN A 364 8.52 18.30 -4.10
CA GLN A 364 8.23 19.73 -4.32
C GLN A 364 6.71 20.02 -4.24
N ALA A 365 5.88 19.20 -4.86
CA ALA A 365 4.42 19.34 -4.80
C ALA A 365 3.89 19.22 -3.37
N PHE A 366 4.44 18.28 -2.59
CA PHE A 366 4.12 18.13 -1.17
C PHE A 366 4.50 19.35 -0.36
N GLN A 367 5.70 19.87 -0.57
CA GLN A 367 6.19 21.08 0.13
C GLN A 367 5.37 22.32 -0.24
N ALA A 368 5.11 22.52 -1.54
CA ALA A 368 4.31 23.66 -2.03
C ALA A 368 2.86 23.60 -1.50
N GLY A 369 2.32 22.40 -1.30
CA GLY A 369 1.02 22.18 -0.67
C GLY A 369 1.02 22.29 0.87
N GLY A 370 2.13 22.68 1.50
CA GLY A 370 2.21 22.79 2.97
C GLY A 370 2.08 21.45 3.69
N GLY A 371 2.52 20.36 3.09
CA GLY A 371 2.43 19.00 3.65
C GLY A 371 1.10 18.32 3.37
N ASP A 372 0.41 18.69 2.30
CA ASP A 372 -0.87 18.11 1.89
C ASP A 372 -0.69 16.79 1.13
N MET A 373 -1.29 15.72 1.63
CA MET A 373 -1.29 14.41 1.00
C MET A 373 -2.06 14.38 -0.34
N LYS A 374 -3.08 15.23 -0.51
CA LYS A 374 -3.79 15.38 -1.78
C LYS A 374 -2.84 15.86 -2.87
N ALA A 375 -2.02 16.88 -2.58
CA ALA A 375 -1.00 17.38 -3.51
C ALA A 375 0.01 16.29 -3.86
N MET A 376 0.48 15.53 -2.85
CA MET A 376 1.41 14.42 -3.06
C MET A 376 0.81 13.31 -3.92
N VAL A 377 -0.41 12.84 -3.64
CA VAL A 377 -1.08 11.78 -4.41
C VAL A 377 -1.34 12.23 -5.86
N LYS A 378 -1.78 13.48 -6.06
CA LYS A 378 -1.94 14.04 -7.41
C LYS A 378 -0.60 14.06 -8.16
N ALA A 379 0.47 14.53 -7.52
CA ALA A 379 1.80 14.56 -8.12
C ALA A 379 2.30 13.15 -8.47
N VAL A 380 2.05 12.15 -7.62
CA VAL A 380 2.38 10.74 -7.91
C VAL A 380 1.64 10.22 -9.13
N LEU A 381 0.33 10.44 -9.22
CA LEU A 381 -0.49 9.82 -10.27
C LEU A 381 -0.50 10.60 -11.60
N LEU A 382 -0.22 11.90 -11.58
CA LEU A 382 -0.26 12.76 -12.77
C LEU A 382 1.12 13.05 -13.35
N ASP A 383 2.20 12.62 -12.71
CA ASP A 383 3.55 12.86 -13.19
C ASP A 383 3.75 12.32 -14.62
N ALA A 384 4.49 13.06 -15.42
CA ALA A 384 4.80 12.67 -16.80
C ALA A 384 5.42 11.28 -16.89
N GLU A 385 6.32 10.93 -15.94
CA GLU A 385 6.95 9.59 -15.91
C GLU A 385 5.93 8.47 -15.65
N ALA A 386 4.88 8.73 -14.86
CA ALA A 386 3.81 7.78 -14.62
C ALA A 386 2.84 7.65 -15.80
N ARG A 387 2.73 8.69 -16.65
CA ARG A 387 1.76 8.77 -17.76
C ARG A 387 2.35 8.42 -19.12
N ASP A 388 3.64 8.68 -19.34
CA ASP A 388 4.29 8.44 -20.62
C ASP A 388 4.36 6.95 -20.99
N ALA A 389 3.83 6.62 -22.17
CA ALA A 389 3.81 5.25 -22.67
C ALA A 389 5.21 4.73 -23.04
N THR A 390 6.11 5.60 -23.50
CA THR A 390 7.49 5.25 -23.85
C THR A 390 8.27 4.85 -22.60
N THR A 391 8.14 5.62 -21.52
CA THR A 391 8.70 5.28 -20.22
C THR A 391 8.16 3.95 -19.69
N ALA A 392 6.84 3.74 -19.79
CA ALA A 392 6.19 2.51 -19.36
C ALA A 392 6.68 1.27 -20.14
N ALA A 393 7.03 1.42 -21.43
CA ALA A 393 7.58 0.36 -22.24
C ALA A 393 9.04 -0.01 -21.88
N GLY A 394 9.73 0.84 -21.10
CA GLY A 394 11.12 0.62 -20.69
C GLY A 394 11.32 -0.70 -19.94
N ALA A 395 12.48 -1.35 -20.16
CA ALA A 395 12.81 -2.65 -19.58
C ALA A 395 12.96 -2.60 -18.04
N THR A 396 13.34 -1.46 -17.49
CA THR A 396 13.60 -1.26 -16.06
C THR A 396 12.44 -0.56 -15.32
N TYR A 397 11.37 -0.19 -16.05
CA TYR A 397 10.20 0.48 -15.50
C TYR A 397 9.12 -0.51 -15.08
N GLY A 398 8.39 -0.16 -14.03
CA GLY A 398 7.26 -0.92 -13.53
C GLY A 398 7.51 -1.49 -12.13
N LYS A 399 6.58 -2.31 -11.68
CA LYS A 399 6.63 -3.00 -10.40
C LYS A 399 5.97 -4.37 -10.47
N LEU A 400 6.44 -5.31 -9.68
CA LEU A 400 5.71 -6.55 -9.45
C LEU A 400 4.46 -6.20 -8.60
N ARG A 401 3.25 -6.54 -9.08
CA ARG A 401 2.04 -6.37 -8.27
C ARG A 401 2.03 -7.37 -7.13
N GLU A 402 1.69 -6.92 -5.94
CA GLU A 402 1.50 -7.82 -4.79
C GLU A 402 0.26 -8.71 -4.98
N PRO A 403 0.24 -9.92 -4.38
CA PRO A 403 -0.81 -10.92 -4.62
C PRO A 403 -2.23 -10.42 -4.35
N VAL A 404 -2.45 -9.62 -3.31
CA VAL A 404 -3.76 -9.00 -2.99
C VAL A 404 -4.25 -8.13 -4.15
N LEU A 405 -3.38 -7.30 -4.73
CA LEU A 405 -3.74 -6.44 -5.86
C LEU A 405 -3.97 -7.22 -7.16
N ARG A 406 -3.27 -8.34 -7.37
CA ARG A 406 -3.53 -9.23 -8.51
C ARG A 406 -4.92 -9.84 -8.42
N LEU A 407 -5.28 -10.36 -7.24
CA LEU A 407 -6.60 -10.96 -7.00
C LEU A 407 -7.72 -9.94 -7.18
N THR A 408 -7.62 -8.78 -6.54
CA THR A 408 -8.66 -7.74 -6.62
C THR A 408 -8.83 -7.19 -8.03
N ALA A 409 -7.73 -6.99 -8.77
CA ALA A 409 -7.77 -6.55 -10.17
C ALA A 409 -8.49 -7.55 -11.06
N PHE A 410 -8.21 -8.84 -10.91
CA PHE A 410 -8.92 -9.90 -11.63
C PHE A 410 -10.41 -9.92 -11.28
N LEU A 411 -10.76 -9.93 -10.00
CA LEU A 411 -12.14 -9.99 -9.55
C LEU A 411 -12.95 -8.76 -10.00
N ARG A 412 -12.36 -7.57 -10.00
CA ARG A 412 -12.99 -6.34 -10.52
C ARG A 412 -13.17 -6.40 -12.04
N ALA A 413 -12.13 -6.79 -12.79
CA ALA A 413 -12.20 -6.88 -14.25
C ALA A 413 -13.32 -7.82 -14.73
N TYR A 414 -13.61 -8.86 -13.96
CA TYR A 414 -14.67 -9.83 -14.28
C TYR A 414 -15.99 -9.57 -13.54
N GLY A 415 -16.14 -8.47 -12.82
CA GLY A 415 -17.37 -8.13 -12.12
C GLY A 415 -17.80 -9.21 -11.14
N ALA A 416 -16.87 -9.67 -10.29
CA ALA A 416 -17.13 -10.74 -9.34
C ALA A 416 -18.33 -10.44 -8.44
N THR A 417 -19.13 -11.49 -8.18
CA THR A 417 -20.29 -11.45 -7.29
C THR A 417 -20.03 -12.28 -6.05
N SER A 418 -20.81 -12.05 -4.98
CA SER A 418 -20.74 -12.80 -3.75
C SER A 418 -22.11 -13.37 -3.42
N ASP A 419 -22.21 -14.68 -3.17
CA ASP A 419 -23.45 -15.34 -2.82
C ASP A 419 -24.00 -14.85 -1.46
N SER A 420 -23.13 -14.49 -0.52
CA SER A 420 -23.50 -13.90 0.77
C SER A 420 -23.65 -12.36 0.74
N GLY A 421 -23.16 -11.70 -0.32
CA GLY A 421 -23.01 -10.23 -0.39
C GLY A 421 -21.83 -9.69 0.43
N LYS A 422 -21.04 -10.55 1.11
CA LYS A 422 -19.96 -10.18 2.04
C LYS A 422 -18.56 -10.29 1.44
N PHE A 423 -18.38 -11.02 0.35
CA PHE A 423 -17.08 -11.30 -0.28
C PHE A 423 -16.13 -12.03 0.68
N LEU A 424 -16.51 -13.22 1.13
CA LEU A 424 -15.83 -14.03 2.14
C LEU A 424 -14.50 -14.62 1.64
N ILE A 425 -13.58 -13.77 1.15
CA ILE A 425 -12.23 -14.19 0.72
C ILE A 425 -11.45 -14.73 1.92
N GLY A 426 -11.52 -14.02 3.06
CA GLY A 426 -10.88 -14.41 4.31
C GLY A 426 -9.37 -14.26 4.32
N ASN A 427 -8.71 -15.02 5.19
CA ASN A 427 -7.25 -15.05 5.32
C ASN A 427 -6.62 -15.82 4.16
N THR A 428 -5.66 -15.22 3.49
CA THR A 428 -4.94 -15.74 2.32
C THR A 428 -3.42 -15.82 2.55
N SER A 429 -2.98 -15.89 3.83
CA SER A 429 -1.55 -15.85 4.21
C SER A 429 -0.80 -17.16 3.96
N ASP A 430 -1.49 -18.29 3.70
CA ASP A 430 -0.79 -19.56 3.48
C ASP A 430 0.04 -19.50 2.20
N ASN A 431 1.36 -19.74 2.35
CA ASN A 431 2.32 -19.67 1.27
C ASN A 431 2.18 -20.81 0.25
N GLY A 432 1.73 -21.99 0.68
CA GLY A 432 1.70 -23.21 -0.14
C GLY A 432 0.42 -23.38 -0.94
N THR A 433 -0.69 -22.83 -0.45
CA THR A 433 -2.03 -23.09 -1.00
C THR A 433 -2.81 -21.83 -1.35
N GLN A 434 -2.31 -20.63 -0.94
CA GLN A 434 -2.99 -19.36 -1.12
C GLN A 434 -2.05 -18.28 -1.66
N LEU A 435 -2.33 -17.00 -1.33
CA LEU A 435 -1.59 -15.85 -1.86
C LEU A 435 -0.23 -15.61 -1.18
N GLY A 436 0.00 -16.14 0.04
CA GLY A 436 1.13 -15.77 0.88
C GLY A 436 1.07 -14.32 1.39
N GLN A 437 -0.09 -13.68 1.30
CA GLN A 437 -0.32 -12.31 1.74
C GLN A 437 -1.79 -12.12 2.14
N THR A 438 -2.02 -11.46 3.27
CA THR A 438 -3.36 -11.03 3.71
C THR A 438 -3.29 -9.57 4.17
N PRO A 439 -4.23 -8.71 3.78
CA PRO A 439 -4.25 -7.33 4.26
C PRO A 439 -4.19 -7.26 5.78
N LEU A 440 -3.41 -6.32 6.34
CA LEU A 440 -3.26 -6.12 7.80
C LEU A 440 -2.69 -7.33 8.58
N ALA A 441 -2.05 -8.26 7.89
CA ALA A 441 -1.38 -9.41 8.51
C ALA A 441 0.12 -9.45 8.19
N ALA A 442 0.76 -8.29 8.16
CA ALA A 442 2.19 -8.17 7.92
C ALA A 442 3.00 -8.90 9.02
N PRO A 443 4.10 -9.60 8.67
CA PRO A 443 4.89 -10.38 9.63
C PRO A 443 5.68 -9.51 10.62
N SER A 444 5.87 -8.22 10.31
CA SER A 444 6.57 -7.26 11.18
C SER A 444 6.21 -5.82 10.82
N VAL A 445 6.74 -4.84 11.61
CA VAL A 445 6.61 -3.40 11.34
C VAL A 445 7.22 -2.98 9.98
N PHE A 446 8.10 -3.80 9.40
CA PHE A 446 8.66 -3.59 8.06
C PHE A 446 7.73 -4.00 6.92
N ASN A 447 6.46 -4.27 7.19
CA ASN A 447 5.49 -4.78 6.23
C ASN A 447 5.85 -6.20 5.72
N PHE A 448 5.23 -6.63 4.64
CA PHE A 448 5.56 -7.87 3.93
C PHE A 448 6.90 -7.79 3.19
N TYR A 449 7.29 -6.60 2.76
CA TYR A 449 8.50 -6.33 2.00
C TYR A 449 9.02 -4.90 2.24
N ARG A 450 10.34 -4.76 2.19
CA ARG A 450 11.02 -3.47 2.42
C ARG A 450 11.11 -2.68 1.13
N PRO A 451 10.90 -1.35 1.15
CA PRO A 451 10.97 -0.50 -0.04
C PRO A 451 12.32 -0.55 -0.78
N GLY A 452 13.40 -0.82 -0.06
CA GLY A 452 14.76 -0.91 -0.60
C GLY A 452 15.23 -2.33 -0.97
N TYR A 453 14.31 -3.31 -1.08
CA TYR A 453 14.72 -4.69 -1.36
C TYR A 453 15.22 -4.85 -2.79
N VAL A 454 16.44 -5.40 -2.93
CA VAL A 454 17.07 -5.80 -4.19
C VAL A 454 17.14 -7.32 -4.22
N PRO A 455 16.50 -8.00 -5.20
CA PRO A 455 16.44 -9.46 -5.21
C PRO A 455 17.79 -10.07 -5.54
N PRO A 456 18.40 -10.86 -4.63
CA PRO A 456 19.72 -11.44 -4.86
C PRO A 456 19.69 -12.48 -6.00
N ASN A 457 20.82 -12.63 -6.68
CA ASN A 457 21.02 -13.63 -7.73
C ASN A 457 20.08 -13.53 -8.95
N THR A 458 19.42 -12.39 -9.16
CA THR A 458 18.55 -12.11 -10.30
C THR A 458 19.18 -11.10 -11.27
N LEU A 459 18.63 -10.96 -12.47
CA LEU A 459 19.04 -9.91 -13.42
C LEU A 459 18.73 -8.51 -12.85
N ALA A 460 17.58 -8.34 -12.20
CA ALA A 460 17.22 -7.10 -11.50
C ALA A 460 18.24 -6.77 -10.40
N GLY A 461 18.63 -7.75 -9.60
CA GLY A 461 19.65 -7.58 -8.56
C GLY A 461 21.02 -7.21 -9.09
N LYS A 462 21.46 -7.84 -10.19
CA LYS A 462 22.72 -7.48 -10.87
C LYS A 462 22.71 -6.06 -11.42
N ALA A 463 21.55 -5.57 -11.83
CA ALA A 463 21.35 -4.20 -12.29
C ALA A 463 21.10 -3.20 -11.15
N GLY A 464 21.11 -3.63 -9.88
CA GLY A 464 20.83 -2.78 -8.72
C GLY A 464 19.37 -2.30 -8.63
N LEU A 465 18.45 -2.94 -9.35
CA LEU A 465 17.04 -2.54 -9.37
C LEU A 465 16.29 -3.05 -8.14
N LEU A 466 15.49 -2.16 -7.59
CA LEU A 466 14.58 -2.49 -6.50
C LEU A 466 13.39 -3.30 -7.02
N ALA A 467 13.02 -4.32 -6.28
CA ALA A 467 11.80 -5.10 -6.52
C ALA A 467 11.21 -5.55 -5.17
N PRO A 468 10.60 -4.62 -4.41
CA PRO A 468 10.12 -4.86 -3.04
C PRO A 468 9.26 -6.10 -2.91
N GLU A 469 8.28 -6.29 -3.77
CA GLU A 469 7.33 -7.39 -3.73
C GLU A 469 7.95 -8.76 -4.03
N MET A 470 9.16 -8.79 -4.60
CA MET A 470 9.91 -10.05 -4.75
C MET A 470 10.39 -10.63 -3.42
N GLN A 471 10.39 -9.85 -2.34
CA GLN A 471 10.78 -10.35 -1.01
C GLN A 471 9.80 -11.43 -0.49
N ILE A 472 8.55 -11.42 -0.95
CA ILE A 472 7.55 -12.46 -0.65
C ILE A 472 7.29 -13.40 -1.82
N THR A 473 8.16 -13.39 -2.82
CA THR A 473 8.03 -14.25 -4.02
C THR A 473 9.16 -15.28 -4.01
N HIS A 474 8.83 -16.50 -3.62
CA HIS A 474 9.73 -17.66 -3.57
C HIS A 474 8.99 -18.91 -4.07
N GLU A 475 9.67 -20.04 -4.23
CA GLU A 475 9.14 -21.24 -4.86
C GLU A 475 7.78 -21.67 -4.33
N THR A 476 7.62 -21.66 -2.99
CA THR A 476 6.37 -22.06 -2.34
C THR A 476 5.23 -21.08 -2.64
N THR A 477 5.48 -19.75 -2.55
CA THR A 477 4.44 -18.75 -2.81
C THR A 477 4.05 -18.66 -4.29
N VAL A 478 4.98 -18.91 -5.21
CA VAL A 478 4.68 -19.01 -6.65
C VAL A 478 3.75 -20.19 -6.93
N ALA A 479 4.07 -21.36 -6.38
CA ALA A 479 3.23 -22.56 -6.51
C ALA A 479 1.86 -22.37 -5.83
N GLY A 480 1.85 -21.79 -4.61
CA GLY A 480 0.63 -21.48 -3.86
C GLY A 480 -0.28 -20.54 -4.63
N TYR A 481 0.25 -19.44 -5.12
CA TYR A 481 -0.49 -18.47 -5.94
C TYR A 481 -1.09 -19.12 -7.19
N ALA A 482 -0.30 -19.88 -7.96
CA ALA A 482 -0.76 -20.55 -9.16
C ALA A 482 -1.89 -21.56 -8.87
N ASN A 483 -1.74 -22.37 -7.81
CA ASN A 483 -2.76 -23.32 -7.38
C ASN A 483 -4.03 -22.63 -6.86
N TYR A 484 -3.90 -21.55 -6.09
CA TYR A 484 -5.03 -20.77 -5.60
C TYR A 484 -5.85 -20.19 -6.75
N LEU A 485 -5.19 -19.58 -7.74
CA LEU A 485 -5.86 -19.04 -8.92
C LEU A 485 -6.50 -20.14 -9.78
N ARG A 486 -5.80 -21.26 -10.01
CA ARG A 486 -6.37 -22.38 -10.77
C ARG A 486 -7.67 -22.87 -10.15
N ASN A 487 -7.68 -23.07 -8.84
CA ASN A 487 -8.85 -23.53 -8.10
C ASN A 487 -9.96 -22.47 -8.10
N GLY A 488 -9.62 -21.20 -7.89
CA GLY A 488 -10.54 -20.07 -7.89
C GLY A 488 -11.19 -19.83 -9.25
N VAL A 489 -10.41 -19.84 -10.34
CA VAL A 489 -10.93 -19.73 -11.72
C VAL A 489 -11.90 -20.87 -12.03
N ARG A 490 -11.62 -22.08 -11.52
CA ARG A 490 -12.47 -23.25 -11.76
C ARG A 490 -13.77 -23.22 -10.96
N SER A 491 -13.72 -22.81 -9.68
CA SER A 491 -14.80 -23.09 -8.71
C SER A 491 -15.29 -21.87 -7.95
N GLY A 492 -14.61 -20.73 -8.02
CA GLY A 492 -14.83 -19.53 -7.20
C GLY A 492 -13.78 -19.36 -6.12
N PHE A 493 -13.84 -18.24 -5.40
CA PHE A 493 -12.84 -17.80 -4.42
C PHE A 493 -13.43 -17.68 -3.02
N GLY A 494 -12.57 -17.82 -2.01
CA GLY A 494 -12.92 -17.60 -0.61
C GLY A 494 -13.52 -18.81 0.07
N GLN A 495 -14.20 -18.54 1.17
CA GLN A 495 -14.87 -19.56 1.98
C GLN A 495 -16.19 -19.98 1.31
N TYR A 496 -16.72 -21.12 1.73
CA TYR A 496 -18.07 -21.51 1.30
C TYR A 496 -19.09 -20.51 1.85
N GLY A 497 -20.03 -20.11 1.01
CA GLY A 497 -21.12 -19.22 1.39
C GLY A 497 -22.03 -19.82 2.45
N PRO A 498 -22.95 -19.01 3.01
CA PRO A 498 -23.82 -19.46 4.11
C PRO A 498 -24.79 -20.57 3.70
N ASP A 499 -25.11 -20.70 2.42
CA ASP A 499 -25.87 -21.84 1.94
C ASP A 499 -24.94 -23.05 1.72
N TRP A 500 -24.84 -23.88 2.75
CA TRP A 500 -24.10 -25.15 2.69
C TRP A 500 -24.56 -26.08 1.54
N ARG A 501 -25.76 -25.87 0.99
CA ARG A 501 -26.29 -26.63 -0.14
C ARG A 501 -25.68 -26.22 -1.46
N ALA A 502 -25.25 -24.94 -1.60
CA ALA A 502 -24.58 -24.43 -2.79
C ALA A 502 -23.23 -25.12 -3.03
N LYS A 503 -22.56 -25.61 -1.97
CA LYS A 503 -21.28 -26.35 -1.98
C LYS A 503 -20.20 -25.68 -2.86
N ARG A 504 -20.18 -24.34 -2.91
CA ARG A 504 -19.23 -23.56 -3.69
C ARG A 504 -18.70 -22.37 -2.89
N PRO A 505 -17.49 -21.89 -3.19
CA PRO A 505 -16.96 -20.68 -2.59
C PRO A 505 -17.89 -19.47 -2.82
N ASP A 506 -17.86 -18.52 -1.88
CA ASP A 506 -18.75 -17.37 -1.86
C ASP A 506 -18.59 -16.41 -3.04
N VAL A 507 -17.34 -16.21 -3.50
CA VAL A 507 -17.04 -15.25 -4.56
C VAL A 507 -16.97 -15.94 -5.91
N GLN A 508 -17.86 -15.53 -6.80
CA GLN A 508 -18.03 -16.14 -8.11
C GLN A 508 -17.69 -15.17 -9.24
N VAL A 509 -17.21 -15.71 -10.35
CA VAL A 509 -16.86 -14.99 -11.57
C VAL A 509 -17.59 -15.61 -12.75
N SER A 510 -18.16 -14.76 -13.63
CA SER A 510 -18.82 -15.22 -14.84
C SER A 510 -17.87 -15.19 -16.04
N TYR A 511 -17.76 -16.32 -16.72
CA TYR A 511 -17.01 -16.47 -17.97
C TYR A 511 -17.93 -16.62 -19.19
N ALA A 512 -19.18 -16.18 -19.10
CA ALA A 512 -20.18 -16.38 -20.16
C ALA A 512 -19.71 -15.82 -21.53
N ALA A 513 -19.09 -14.63 -21.55
CA ALA A 513 -18.57 -14.02 -22.76
C ALA A 513 -17.37 -14.79 -23.35
N GLU A 514 -16.50 -15.31 -22.51
CA GLU A 514 -15.33 -16.12 -22.89
C GLU A 514 -15.77 -17.51 -23.39
N ILE A 515 -16.74 -18.14 -22.72
CA ILE A 515 -17.32 -19.42 -23.15
C ILE A 515 -17.97 -19.31 -24.52
N ALA A 516 -18.65 -18.19 -24.84
CA ALA A 516 -19.23 -17.95 -26.16
C ALA A 516 -18.17 -17.85 -27.29
N LEU A 517 -16.90 -17.62 -26.94
CA LEU A 517 -15.76 -17.58 -27.86
C LEU A 517 -14.94 -18.87 -27.90
N ALA A 518 -15.30 -19.90 -27.13
CA ALA A 518 -14.50 -21.11 -26.95
C ALA A 518 -14.23 -21.88 -28.26
N ASP A 519 -15.11 -21.74 -29.27
CA ASP A 519 -14.95 -22.31 -30.60
C ASP A 519 -13.98 -21.50 -31.50
N ARG A 520 -13.56 -20.31 -31.07
CA ARG A 520 -12.70 -19.36 -31.78
C ARG A 520 -11.50 -18.99 -30.91
N PRO A 521 -10.45 -19.86 -30.82
CA PRO A 521 -9.34 -19.71 -29.86
C PRO A 521 -8.64 -18.35 -29.94
N GLU A 522 -8.43 -17.80 -31.14
CA GLU A 522 -7.81 -16.48 -31.33
C GLU A 522 -8.66 -15.35 -30.70
N ALA A 523 -9.98 -15.35 -30.98
CA ALA A 523 -10.89 -14.35 -30.43
C ALA A 523 -11.04 -14.48 -28.91
N LEU A 524 -11.00 -15.71 -28.37
CA LEU A 524 -10.99 -15.96 -26.94
C LEU A 524 -9.73 -15.39 -26.29
N ALA A 525 -8.55 -15.64 -26.87
CA ALA A 525 -7.28 -15.10 -26.38
C ALA A 525 -7.28 -13.56 -26.42
N ASP A 526 -7.69 -12.95 -27.53
CA ASP A 526 -7.80 -11.48 -27.66
C ASP A 526 -8.70 -10.89 -26.56
N ARG A 527 -9.87 -11.48 -26.35
CA ARG A 527 -10.83 -11.03 -25.35
C ARG A 527 -10.25 -11.06 -23.93
N VAL A 528 -9.58 -12.15 -23.55
CA VAL A 528 -9.00 -12.31 -22.22
C VAL A 528 -7.84 -11.33 -22.02
N LEU A 529 -6.96 -11.20 -23.01
CA LEU A 529 -5.81 -10.31 -22.94
C LEU A 529 -6.23 -8.85 -22.89
N GLU A 530 -7.17 -8.43 -23.72
CA GLU A 530 -7.71 -7.07 -23.70
C GLU A 530 -8.30 -6.72 -22.33
N ARG A 531 -9.06 -7.65 -21.74
CA ARG A 531 -9.72 -7.43 -20.46
C ARG A 531 -8.75 -7.30 -19.28
N LEU A 532 -7.70 -8.12 -19.27
CA LEU A 532 -6.77 -8.20 -18.13
C LEU A 532 -5.53 -7.32 -18.29
N LEU A 533 -5.08 -7.09 -19.52
CA LEU A 533 -3.82 -6.43 -19.82
C LEU A 533 -3.99 -5.14 -20.66
N GLY A 534 -5.13 -5.00 -21.33
CA GLY A 534 -5.38 -3.91 -22.28
C GLY A 534 -4.92 -4.21 -23.72
N PRO A 535 -5.28 -3.35 -24.69
CA PRO A 535 -5.25 -3.67 -26.12
C PRO A 535 -3.87 -3.94 -26.74
N ALA A 536 -2.77 -3.61 -26.08
CA ALA A 536 -1.43 -3.75 -26.67
C ALA A 536 -0.49 -4.67 -25.88
N ALA A 537 -0.87 -5.11 -24.69
CA ALA A 537 0.07 -5.68 -23.73
C ALA A 537 0.27 -7.20 -23.84
N GLY A 538 -0.53 -7.92 -24.60
CA GLY A 538 -0.56 -9.39 -24.57
C GLY A 538 -0.08 -10.08 -25.84
N SER A 539 0.53 -9.39 -26.81
CA SER A 539 0.83 -9.97 -28.13
C SER A 539 1.76 -11.18 -28.07
N ALA A 540 2.75 -11.20 -27.18
CA ALA A 540 3.66 -12.32 -27.01
C ALA A 540 3.02 -13.54 -26.32
N LEU A 541 2.06 -13.32 -25.42
CA LEU A 541 1.35 -14.37 -24.68
C LEU A 541 0.21 -15.00 -25.49
N LYS A 542 -0.31 -14.30 -26.50
CA LYS A 542 -1.44 -14.78 -27.29
C LYS A 542 -1.22 -16.18 -27.92
N PRO A 543 -0.09 -16.46 -28.63
CA PRO A 543 0.16 -17.79 -29.19
C PRO A 543 0.14 -18.91 -28.13
N GLU A 544 0.66 -18.66 -26.95
CA GLU A 544 0.69 -19.63 -25.84
C GLU A 544 -0.73 -19.95 -25.34
N ILE A 545 -1.57 -18.92 -25.17
CA ILE A 545 -2.98 -19.09 -24.79
C ILE A 545 -3.71 -19.87 -25.88
N VAL A 546 -3.55 -19.51 -27.16
CA VAL A 546 -4.20 -20.18 -28.28
C VAL A 546 -3.81 -21.66 -28.34
N ALA A 547 -2.51 -21.96 -28.24
CA ALA A 547 -2.02 -23.35 -28.23
C ALA A 547 -2.65 -24.17 -27.08
N ALA A 548 -2.69 -23.60 -25.89
CA ALA A 548 -3.31 -24.27 -24.73
C ALA A 548 -4.82 -24.47 -24.90
N VAL A 549 -5.53 -23.49 -25.43
CA VAL A 549 -6.98 -23.59 -25.70
C VAL A 549 -7.26 -24.67 -26.75
N VAL A 550 -6.48 -24.71 -27.83
CA VAL A 550 -6.63 -25.72 -28.89
C VAL A 550 -6.34 -27.12 -28.38
N SER A 551 -5.38 -27.30 -27.47
CA SER A 551 -5.07 -28.62 -26.88
C SER A 551 -6.23 -29.24 -26.10
N ILE A 552 -7.21 -28.44 -25.67
CA ILE A 552 -8.44 -28.95 -25.06
C ILE A 552 -9.41 -29.33 -26.18
N GLU A 553 -9.62 -30.63 -26.37
CA GLU A 553 -10.53 -31.14 -27.40
C GLU A 553 -11.95 -30.62 -27.17
N LEU A 554 -12.56 -30.12 -28.24
CA LEU A 554 -13.96 -29.67 -28.26
C LEU A 554 -14.77 -30.61 -29.12
N PRO A 555 -15.56 -31.53 -28.52
CA PRO A 555 -16.36 -32.48 -29.27
C PRO A 555 -17.44 -31.77 -30.12
N ALA A 556 -17.67 -32.25 -31.32
CA ALA A 556 -18.83 -31.81 -32.09
C ALA A 556 -20.14 -32.17 -31.38
N LEU A 557 -21.08 -31.24 -31.33
CA LEU A 557 -22.40 -31.48 -30.75
C LEU A 557 -23.13 -32.50 -31.62
N LYS A 558 -23.55 -33.60 -31.00
CA LYS A 558 -24.34 -34.64 -31.69
C LYS A 558 -25.75 -34.11 -32.00
N PRO A 559 -26.36 -34.56 -33.11
CA PRO A 559 -27.69 -34.09 -33.51
C PRO A 559 -28.78 -34.37 -32.45
N ASP A 560 -28.62 -35.42 -31.66
CA ASP A 560 -29.53 -35.81 -30.59
C ASP A 560 -29.25 -35.08 -29.26
N GLY A 561 -28.22 -34.25 -29.20
CA GLY A 561 -27.81 -33.52 -28.00
C GLY A 561 -27.23 -34.36 -26.88
N SER A 562 -27.01 -35.69 -27.07
CA SER A 562 -26.59 -36.62 -26.02
C SER A 562 -25.23 -36.29 -25.38
N ASN A 563 -24.39 -35.49 -26.05
CA ASN A 563 -23.08 -35.06 -25.53
C ASN A 563 -23.03 -33.57 -25.20
N LYS A 564 -24.17 -32.88 -25.05
CA LYS A 564 -24.21 -31.43 -24.78
C LYS A 564 -23.42 -31.05 -23.53
N GLU A 565 -23.55 -31.82 -22.47
CA GLU A 565 -22.79 -31.57 -21.23
C GLU A 565 -21.25 -31.62 -21.46
N ALA A 566 -20.78 -32.60 -22.22
CA ALA A 566 -19.37 -32.74 -22.56
C ALA A 566 -18.86 -31.53 -23.40
N VAL A 567 -19.65 -31.06 -24.36
CA VAL A 567 -19.34 -29.87 -25.16
C VAL A 567 -19.32 -28.63 -24.28
N ASP A 568 -20.31 -28.42 -23.43
CA ASP A 568 -20.39 -27.26 -22.53
C ASP A 568 -19.21 -27.25 -21.53
N ASN A 569 -18.83 -28.40 -20.97
CA ASN A 569 -17.67 -28.57 -20.11
C ASN A 569 -16.36 -28.28 -20.84
N ALA A 570 -16.20 -28.72 -22.07
CA ALA A 570 -15.02 -28.43 -22.89
C ALA A 570 -14.90 -26.92 -23.20
N ARG A 571 -16.00 -26.25 -23.57
CA ARG A 571 -16.05 -24.78 -23.77
C ARG A 571 -15.67 -24.02 -22.50
N LYS A 572 -16.24 -24.43 -21.35
CA LYS A 572 -15.89 -23.84 -20.05
C LYS A 572 -14.41 -24.04 -19.74
N SER A 573 -13.87 -25.23 -19.98
CA SER A 573 -12.46 -25.54 -19.73
C SER A 573 -11.52 -24.67 -20.59
N ARG A 574 -11.86 -24.45 -21.87
CA ARG A 574 -11.10 -23.55 -22.76
C ARG A 574 -11.09 -22.13 -22.26
N ALA A 575 -12.25 -21.58 -21.87
CA ALA A 575 -12.35 -20.23 -21.29
C ALA A 575 -11.53 -20.08 -20.00
N GLN A 576 -11.65 -21.05 -19.09
CA GLN A 576 -10.92 -21.07 -17.83
C GLN A 576 -9.41 -21.22 -18.02
N ALA A 577 -8.95 -22.02 -18.99
CA ALA A 577 -7.54 -22.15 -19.31
C ALA A 577 -6.95 -20.82 -19.86
N ALA A 578 -7.64 -20.15 -20.76
CA ALA A 578 -7.23 -18.85 -21.27
C ALA A 578 -7.08 -17.81 -20.16
N VAL A 579 -8.08 -17.71 -19.29
CA VAL A 579 -8.05 -16.77 -18.15
C VAL A 579 -6.93 -17.12 -17.17
N TYR A 580 -6.79 -18.38 -16.79
CA TYR A 580 -5.75 -18.81 -15.85
C TYR A 580 -4.35 -18.51 -16.37
N LEU A 581 -4.05 -18.82 -17.64
CA LEU A 581 -2.74 -18.55 -18.23
C LEU A 581 -2.43 -17.05 -18.24
N ALA A 582 -3.40 -16.21 -18.56
CA ALA A 582 -3.20 -14.76 -18.48
C ALA A 582 -2.90 -14.29 -17.05
N LEU A 583 -3.57 -14.85 -16.03
CA LEU A 583 -3.39 -14.44 -14.63
C LEU A 583 -2.04 -14.85 -14.02
N VAL A 584 -1.40 -15.90 -14.54
CA VAL A 584 -0.09 -16.35 -14.04
C VAL A 584 1.08 -15.84 -14.90
N ALA A 585 0.79 -15.17 -16.00
CA ALA A 585 1.79 -14.66 -16.92
C ALA A 585 2.50 -13.40 -16.38
N PRO A 586 3.79 -13.21 -16.67
CA PRO A 586 4.54 -12.03 -16.26
C PRO A 586 3.87 -10.71 -16.65
N GLU A 587 3.20 -10.64 -17.79
CA GLU A 587 2.49 -9.47 -18.29
C GLU A 587 1.35 -9.03 -17.35
N PHE A 588 0.70 -9.99 -16.68
CA PHE A 588 -0.31 -9.67 -15.65
C PHE A 588 0.32 -9.42 -14.30
N LEU A 589 1.41 -10.08 -13.95
CA LEU A 589 2.05 -9.95 -12.64
C LEU A 589 2.78 -8.61 -12.47
N VAL A 590 3.30 -8.06 -13.58
CA VAL A 590 4.06 -6.79 -13.58
C VAL A 590 3.16 -5.66 -14.05
N GLN A 591 3.07 -4.62 -13.23
CA GLN A 591 2.44 -3.35 -13.59
C GLN A 591 3.46 -2.46 -14.30
N LYS A 592 3.05 -1.90 -15.41
CA LYS A 592 3.84 -0.91 -16.18
C LYS A 592 3.09 0.39 -16.39
#